data_dc2f08ebf3ffa00d5effc6580bf39de0
#
_entry.id   dc2f08ebf3ffa00d5effc6580bf39de0
#
_cell.length_a   1.000
_cell.length_b   1.000
_cell.length_c   1.000
_cell.angle_alpha   90.00
_cell.angle_beta   90.00
_cell.angle_gamma   90.00
#
_symmetry.space_group_name_H-M   'P 1'
#
loop_
_entity.id
_entity.type
_entity.pdbx_description
1 polymer ?
#
loop_
_entity_poly.entity_id
_entity_poly.type
_entity_poly.pdbx_seq_one_letter_code
_entity_poly.pdbx_strand_id
1 'polypeptide(L)'
;MTLVIDSREKSILTDLVIEKANKLKIETTKQWIEVGDYVIGDVCFEAKSTHDFLASIMSKRLWTQLDNMDRCYKTNIVIIYGSLGDALQYTSHSAKYNNIPIQNKKMFLTNKFFGGMGKIILDSDIKPIWVTNENMAANIICSVAKMQPIERSPIKPHIFKRLTTDDIRINMLTTIKGISEKKAKMLIKKYGSLMEIGDCDKKELCSLEGIGDKTAD
;
A
#
# COMPACT_ATOMS: atom_id res chain seq x y z
N MET A 1 -12.77 16.11 -12.17
CA MET A 1 -12.58 15.81 -10.74
C MET A 1 -11.83 16.97 -10.11
N THR A 2 -12.24 17.43 -8.95
CA THR A 2 -11.66 18.57 -8.24
C THR A 2 -10.62 18.04 -7.24
N LEU A 3 -9.41 18.61 -7.23
CA LEU A 3 -8.40 18.35 -6.22
C LEU A 3 -8.74 19.19 -4.98
N VAL A 4 -9.08 18.52 -3.91
CA VAL A 4 -9.39 19.13 -2.62
C VAL A 4 -8.10 19.26 -1.81
N ILE A 5 -7.84 20.45 -1.28
CA ILE A 5 -6.67 20.80 -0.48
C ILE A 5 -7.14 21.17 0.93
N ASP A 6 -6.50 20.60 1.95
CA ASP A 6 -6.84 20.99 3.33
C ASP A 6 -6.63 22.49 3.53
N SER A 7 -7.64 23.16 4.06
CA SER A 7 -7.60 24.60 4.32
C SER A 7 -6.54 25.03 5.34
N ARG A 8 -6.06 24.08 6.14
CA ARG A 8 -4.97 24.26 7.12
C ARG A 8 -3.59 24.28 6.48
N GLU A 9 -3.45 23.69 5.26
CA GLU A 9 -2.19 23.63 4.55
C GLU A 9 -1.81 24.99 3.96
N LYS A 10 -0.72 25.55 4.50
CA LYS A 10 -0.16 26.87 4.13
C LYS A 10 1.31 26.80 3.78
N SER A 11 1.74 25.68 3.18
CA SER A 11 3.13 25.43 2.82
C SER A 11 3.45 25.90 1.40
N ILE A 12 4.73 26.11 1.10
CA ILE A 12 5.23 26.36 -0.26
C ILE A 12 4.74 25.24 -1.22
N LEU A 13 4.66 24.00 -0.74
CA LEU A 13 4.14 22.88 -1.52
C LEU A 13 2.72 23.15 -1.99
N THR A 14 1.87 23.69 -1.13
CA THR A 14 0.47 24.01 -1.49
C THR A 14 0.39 25.03 -2.61
N ASP A 15 1.20 26.07 -2.57
CA ASP A 15 1.24 27.11 -3.62
C ASP A 15 1.71 26.50 -4.96
N LEU A 16 2.74 25.65 -4.93
CA LEU A 16 3.22 24.92 -6.09
C LEU A 16 2.17 23.95 -6.66
N VAL A 17 1.42 23.27 -5.82
CA VAL A 17 0.32 22.38 -6.23
C VAL A 17 -0.76 23.17 -6.95
N ILE A 18 -1.19 24.32 -6.40
CA ILE A 18 -2.21 25.17 -7.02
C ILE A 18 -1.73 25.72 -8.37
N GLU A 19 -0.48 26.23 -8.43
CA GLU A 19 0.10 26.73 -9.68
C GLU A 19 0.12 25.66 -10.78
N LYS A 20 0.59 24.46 -10.44
CA LYS A 20 0.65 23.32 -11.39
C LYS A 20 -0.72 22.80 -11.78
N ALA A 21 -1.65 22.69 -10.84
CA ALA A 21 -3.02 22.27 -11.11
C ALA A 21 -3.68 23.23 -12.12
N ASN A 22 -3.49 24.54 -11.94
CA ASN A 22 -3.98 25.55 -12.88
C ASN A 22 -3.39 25.36 -14.30
N LYS A 23 -2.06 25.13 -14.41
CA LYS A 23 -1.41 24.84 -15.70
C LYS A 23 -1.94 23.57 -16.38
N LEU A 24 -2.31 22.58 -15.59
CA LEU A 24 -2.86 21.30 -16.06
C LEU A 24 -4.39 21.31 -16.23
N LYS A 25 -5.04 22.45 -15.96
CA LYS A 25 -6.51 22.62 -15.99
C LYS A 25 -7.22 21.67 -15.01
N ILE A 26 -6.62 21.42 -13.87
CA ILE A 26 -7.22 20.67 -12.76
C ILE A 26 -7.87 21.69 -11.84
N GLU A 27 -9.16 21.53 -11.60
CA GLU A 27 -9.89 22.36 -10.66
C GLU A 27 -9.40 22.07 -9.23
N THR A 28 -9.16 23.13 -8.44
CA THR A 28 -8.74 23.02 -7.04
C THR A 28 -9.72 23.72 -6.11
N THR A 29 -9.95 23.16 -4.93
CA THR A 29 -10.72 23.81 -3.87
C THR A 29 -10.02 23.65 -2.53
N LYS A 30 -10.04 24.70 -1.71
CA LYS A 30 -9.57 24.63 -0.31
C LYS A 30 -10.77 24.44 0.61
N GLN A 31 -10.76 23.32 1.34
CA GLN A 31 -11.78 23.06 2.38
C GLN A 31 -11.14 22.28 3.53
N TRP A 32 -11.80 22.28 4.67
CA TRP A 32 -11.33 21.47 5.79
C TRP A 32 -11.47 19.97 5.44
N ILE A 33 -10.38 19.22 5.61
CA ILE A 33 -10.31 17.77 5.41
C ILE A 33 -9.96 17.14 6.76
N GLU A 34 -10.71 16.13 7.17
CA GLU A 34 -10.43 15.43 8.44
C GLU A 34 -9.15 14.61 8.38
N VAL A 35 -8.91 13.93 7.25
CA VAL A 35 -7.78 13.01 7.04
C VAL A 35 -7.10 13.32 5.72
N GLY A 36 -5.78 13.53 5.75
CA GLY A 36 -4.93 13.83 4.60
C GLY A 36 -4.81 15.32 4.29
N ASP A 37 -3.85 15.67 3.43
CA ASP A 37 -3.56 17.05 3.03
C ASP A 37 -4.15 17.40 1.67
N TYR A 38 -4.17 16.42 0.76
CA TYR A 38 -4.72 16.56 -0.60
C TYR A 38 -5.57 15.35 -0.93
N VAL A 39 -6.76 15.56 -1.51
CA VAL A 39 -7.67 14.47 -1.88
C VAL A 39 -8.23 14.68 -3.27
N ILE A 40 -8.26 13.61 -4.08
CA ILE A 40 -8.98 13.60 -5.36
C ILE A 40 -9.69 12.25 -5.54
N GLY A 41 -11.02 12.28 -5.54
CA GLY A 41 -11.82 11.07 -5.54
C GLY A 41 -11.46 10.17 -4.34
N ASP A 42 -11.09 8.92 -4.61
CA ASP A 42 -10.69 7.95 -3.59
C ASP A 42 -9.16 7.93 -3.30
N VAL A 43 -8.42 8.91 -3.81
CA VAL A 43 -6.97 9.03 -3.60
C VAL A 43 -6.67 10.12 -2.58
N CYS A 44 -5.97 9.75 -1.52
CA CYS A 44 -5.52 10.65 -0.45
C CYS A 44 -3.99 10.77 -0.44
N PHE A 45 -3.51 11.98 -0.23
CA PHE A 45 -2.10 12.28 -0.05
C PHE A 45 -1.87 12.90 1.33
N GLU A 46 -0.87 12.40 2.01
CA GLU A 46 -0.23 13.03 3.16
C GLU A 46 1.17 13.49 2.73
N ALA A 47 1.48 14.76 2.85
CA ALA A 47 2.75 15.33 2.41
C ALA A 47 3.56 15.82 3.61
N LYS A 48 4.78 15.34 3.74
CA LYS A 48 5.66 15.70 4.85
C LYS A 48 7.04 16.08 4.37
N SER A 49 7.60 17.15 4.91
CA SER A 49 9.04 17.35 4.80
C SER A 49 9.79 16.17 5.42
N THR A 50 11.00 15.89 4.96
CA THR A 50 11.86 14.84 5.54
C THR A 50 12.07 15.05 7.04
N HIS A 51 12.15 16.32 7.48
CA HIS A 51 12.24 16.68 8.90
C HIS A 51 10.96 16.30 9.66
N ASP A 52 9.78 16.69 9.14
CA ASP A 52 8.50 16.41 9.79
C ASP A 52 8.18 14.92 9.78
N PHE A 53 8.61 14.21 8.75
CA PHE A 53 8.50 12.75 8.70
C PHE A 53 9.27 12.09 9.84
N LEU A 54 10.55 12.47 10.04
CA LEU A 54 11.33 11.99 11.18
C LEU A 54 10.69 12.38 12.53
N ALA A 55 10.25 13.62 12.68
CA ALA A 55 9.60 14.08 13.91
C ALA A 55 8.30 13.31 14.19
N SER A 56 7.52 12.99 13.16
CA SER A 56 6.27 12.23 13.28
C SER A 56 6.47 10.75 13.61
N ILE A 57 7.55 10.13 13.10
CA ILE A 57 7.97 8.79 13.53
C ILE A 57 8.34 8.79 15.01
N MET A 58 9.16 9.75 15.43
CA MET A 58 9.65 9.83 16.82
C MET A 58 8.53 10.09 17.83
N SER A 59 7.51 10.86 17.44
CA SER A 59 6.32 11.13 18.26
C SER A 59 5.23 10.05 18.12
N LYS A 60 5.43 9.05 17.27
CA LYS A 60 4.46 8.01 16.90
C LYS A 60 3.20 8.54 16.19
N ARG A 61 3.07 9.85 15.95
CA ARG A 61 1.92 10.47 15.30
C ARG A 61 1.70 9.95 13.87
N LEU A 62 2.78 9.63 13.17
CA LEU A 62 2.71 9.10 11.80
C LEU A 62 1.77 7.90 11.71
N TRP A 63 1.90 6.94 12.60
CA TRP A 63 1.15 5.68 12.53
C TRP A 63 -0.35 5.88 12.67
N THR A 64 -0.77 6.80 13.54
CA THR A 64 -2.20 7.15 13.69
C THR A 64 -2.73 7.84 12.43
N GLN A 65 -1.93 8.74 11.80
CA GLN A 65 -2.33 9.40 10.56
C GLN A 65 -2.51 8.38 9.43
N LEU A 66 -1.57 7.45 9.28
CA LEU A 66 -1.63 6.42 8.24
C LEU A 66 -2.81 5.45 8.44
N ASP A 67 -3.06 5.01 9.66
CA ASP A 67 -4.22 4.17 10.00
C ASP A 67 -5.55 4.88 9.65
N ASN A 68 -5.65 6.17 9.91
CA ASN A 68 -6.84 6.94 9.53
C ASN A 68 -7.00 7.03 8.00
N MET A 69 -5.91 7.21 7.26
CA MET A 69 -5.95 7.23 5.79
C MET A 69 -6.44 5.90 5.23
N ASP A 70 -5.91 4.78 5.72
CA ASP A 70 -6.29 3.44 5.26
C ASP A 70 -7.76 3.11 5.51
N ARG A 71 -8.35 3.70 6.55
CA ARG A 71 -9.78 3.54 6.85
C ARG A 71 -10.69 4.42 5.99
N CYS A 72 -10.19 5.55 5.49
CA CYS A 72 -11.01 6.57 4.82
C CYS A 72 -10.95 6.49 3.30
N TYR A 73 -9.84 6.04 2.72
CA TYR A 73 -9.62 6.12 1.28
C TYR A 73 -9.07 4.80 0.70
N LYS A 74 -9.38 4.54 -0.58
CA LYS A 74 -8.93 3.32 -1.27
C LYS A 74 -7.47 3.33 -1.69
N THR A 75 -6.94 4.53 -1.98
CA THR A 75 -5.55 4.69 -2.40
C THR A 75 -4.90 5.77 -1.58
N ASN A 76 -3.88 5.39 -0.82
CA ASN A 76 -3.18 6.26 0.10
C ASN A 76 -1.73 6.42 -0.31
N ILE A 77 -1.26 7.66 -0.35
CA ILE A 77 0.10 8.01 -0.75
C ILE A 77 0.71 8.93 0.31
N VAL A 78 1.84 8.54 0.86
CA VAL A 78 2.66 9.43 1.70
C VAL A 78 3.80 9.97 0.86
N ILE A 79 3.81 11.28 0.65
CA ILE A 79 4.89 11.96 -0.07
C ILE A 79 5.83 12.59 0.94
N ILE A 80 7.09 12.14 0.93
CA ILE A 80 8.15 12.68 1.76
C ILE A 80 9.03 13.52 0.85
N TYR A 81 9.26 14.78 1.18
CA TYR A 81 10.04 15.67 0.34
C TYR A 81 11.16 16.36 1.10
N GLY A 82 12.25 16.64 0.39
CA GLY A 82 13.44 17.32 0.91
C GLY A 82 14.62 16.40 1.12
N SER A 83 15.75 17.00 1.47
CA SER A 83 17.03 16.35 1.69
C SER A 83 17.04 15.61 3.03
N LEU A 84 17.42 14.34 3.02
CA LEU A 84 17.66 13.60 4.26
C LEU A 84 18.87 14.18 5.01
N GLY A 85 19.91 14.60 4.29
CA GLY A 85 21.11 15.18 4.87
C GLY A 85 20.80 16.43 5.70
N ASP A 86 20.00 17.35 5.16
CA ASP A 86 19.61 18.59 5.83
C ASP A 86 18.72 18.29 7.04
N ALA A 87 17.76 17.37 6.90
CA ALA A 87 16.90 16.96 8.00
C ALA A 87 17.70 16.31 9.14
N LEU A 88 18.69 15.47 8.83
CA LEU A 88 19.58 14.86 9.82
C LEU A 88 20.44 15.93 10.53
N GLN A 89 20.96 16.89 9.79
CA GLN A 89 21.75 17.97 10.35
C GLN A 89 20.90 18.79 11.31
N TYR A 90 19.75 19.29 10.89
CA TYR A 90 18.85 20.08 11.71
C TYR A 90 18.41 19.34 12.98
N THR A 91 17.93 18.09 12.83
CA THR A 91 17.43 17.30 13.96
C THR A 91 18.55 16.90 14.94
N SER A 92 19.77 16.67 14.46
CA SER A 92 20.90 16.32 15.33
C SER A 92 21.34 17.44 16.27
N HIS A 93 21.07 18.70 15.91
CA HIS A 93 21.35 19.86 16.76
C HIS A 93 20.25 20.14 17.79
N SER A 94 19.14 19.40 17.76
CA SER A 94 18.08 19.57 18.75
C SER A 94 18.56 19.19 20.15
N ALA A 95 18.22 20.01 21.15
CA ALA A 95 18.58 19.80 22.57
C ALA A 95 18.16 18.43 23.11
N LYS A 96 17.13 17.83 22.52
CA LYS A 96 16.60 16.49 22.87
C LYS A 96 17.64 15.36 22.74
N TYR A 97 18.70 15.56 21.96
CA TYR A 97 19.72 14.54 21.68
C TYR A 97 21.13 14.94 22.16
N ASN A 98 21.27 15.93 23.06
CA ASN A 98 22.57 16.44 23.49
C ASN A 98 23.49 15.41 24.13
N ASN A 99 22.95 14.36 24.72
CA ASN A 99 23.71 13.28 25.38
C ASN A 99 24.21 12.18 24.43
N ILE A 100 23.98 12.30 23.13
CA ILE A 100 24.41 11.30 22.13
C ILE A 100 25.47 11.93 21.22
N PRO A 101 26.63 11.31 20.96
CA PRO A 101 27.63 11.80 20.00
C PRO A 101 27.00 12.07 18.62
N ILE A 102 27.40 13.14 17.94
CA ILE A 102 26.79 13.60 16.68
C ILE A 102 26.75 12.52 15.60
N GLN A 103 27.82 11.72 15.49
CA GLN A 103 27.88 10.62 14.52
C GLN A 103 26.82 9.55 14.82
N ASN A 104 26.66 9.20 16.08
CA ASN A 104 25.65 8.22 16.51
C ASN A 104 24.23 8.74 16.33
N LYS A 105 24.00 10.06 16.51
CA LYS A 105 22.72 10.71 16.23
C LYS A 105 22.32 10.58 14.76
N LYS A 106 23.24 10.90 13.84
CA LYS A 106 22.97 10.79 12.40
C LYS A 106 22.62 9.37 12.00
N MET A 107 23.40 8.39 12.46
CA MET A 107 23.13 6.98 12.19
C MET A 107 21.78 6.54 12.78
N PHE A 108 21.47 6.92 14.02
CA PHE A 108 20.20 6.61 14.65
C PHE A 108 19.02 7.20 13.87
N LEU A 109 19.09 8.46 13.46
CA LEU A 109 18.04 9.13 12.69
C LEU A 109 17.89 8.54 11.28
N THR A 110 19.00 8.18 10.64
CA THR A 110 18.99 7.47 9.36
C THR A 110 18.27 6.13 9.48
N ASN A 111 18.57 5.35 10.51
CA ASN A 111 17.91 4.08 10.76
C ASN A 111 16.41 4.26 11.07
N LYS A 112 16.04 5.35 11.78
CA LYS A 112 14.63 5.70 12.01
C LYS A 112 13.90 6.07 10.73
N PHE A 113 14.55 6.83 9.84
CA PHE A 113 13.96 7.17 8.53
C PHE A 113 13.68 5.94 7.69
N PHE A 114 14.70 5.13 7.42
CA PHE A 114 14.53 3.93 6.59
C PHE A 114 13.70 2.84 7.27
N GLY A 115 13.82 2.69 8.58
CA GLY A 115 12.94 1.80 9.34
C GLY A 115 11.47 2.23 9.30
N GLY A 116 11.20 3.53 9.33
CA GLY A 116 9.86 4.09 9.15
C GLY A 116 9.30 3.81 7.76
N MET A 117 10.12 4.05 6.71
CA MET A 117 9.76 3.71 5.33
C MET A 117 9.46 2.21 5.18
N GLY A 118 10.36 1.36 5.69
CA GLY A 118 10.18 -0.10 5.64
C GLY A 118 8.91 -0.56 6.37
N LYS A 119 8.60 0.06 7.52
CA LYS A 119 7.38 -0.24 8.25
C LYS A 119 6.12 0.13 7.47
N ILE A 120 6.09 1.28 6.80
CA ILE A 120 4.96 1.66 5.94
C ILE A 120 4.77 0.62 4.82
N ILE A 121 5.86 0.21 4.16
CA ILE A 121 5.81 -0.75 3.05
C ILE A 121 5.30 -2.13 3.50
N LEU A 122 5.64 -2.55 4.71
CA LEU A 122 5.32 -3.90 5.21
C LEU A 122 3.95 -3.99 5.89
N ASP A 123 3.57 -2.93 6.63
CA ASP A 123 2.43 -2.99 7.55
C ASP A 123 1.18 -2.27 7.02
N SER A 124 1.24 -1.62 5.84
CA SER A 124 0.10 -0.87 5.28
C SER A 124 0.03 -0.98 3.75
N ASP A 125 -1.14 -0.66 3.19
CA ASP A 125 -1.33 -0.52 1.74
C ASP A 125 -0.92 0.87 1.22
N ILE A 126 -0.37 1.72 2.08
CA ILE A 126 0.07 3.08 1.75
C ILE A 126 1.34 3.04 0.90
N LYS A 127 1.38 3.90 -0.09
CA LYS A 127 2.49 4.03 -1.03
C LYS A 127 3.42 5.16 -0.61
N PRO A 128 4.58 4.88 0.03
CA PRO A 128 5.53 5.92 0.36
C PRO A 128 6.34 6.32 -0.88
N ILE A 129 6.42 7.62 -1.12
CA ILE A 129 7.22 8.21 -2.19
C ILE A 129 8.14 9.25 -1.56
N TRP A 130 9.44 9.13 -1.83
CA TRP A 130 10.41 10.11 -1.39
C TRP A 130 11.00 10.88 -2.57
N VAL A 131 10.94 12.21 -2.51
CA VAL A 131 11.43 13.14 -3.53
C VAL A 131 12.33 14.21 -2.92
N THR A 132 13.15 14.83 -3.75
CA THR A 132 14.19 15.74 -3.27
C THR A 132 13.69 17.14 -2.87
N ASN A 133 12.51 17.55 -3.36
CA ASN A 133 11.97 18.90 -3.08
C ASN A 133 10.45 18.98 -3.29
N GLU A 134 9.87 20.11 -2.87
CA GLU A 134 8.44 20.41 -2.95
C GLU A 134 7.93 20.45 -4.39
N ASN A 135 8.77 20.89 -5.33
CA ASN A 135 8.39 20.97 -6.75
C ASN A 135 8.12 19.57 -7.32
N MET A 136 8.95 18.59 -6.98
CA MET A 136 8.74 17.19 -7.37
C MET A 136 7.52 16.59 -6.67
N ALA A 137 7.30 16.90 -5.40
CA ALA A 137 6.10 16.48 -4.68
C ALA A 137 4.83 17.02 -5.35
N ALA A 138 4.80 18.31 -5.69
CA ALA A 138 3.69 18.93 -6.42
C ALA A 138 3.47 18.29 -7.80
N ASN A 139 4.54 17.92 -8.51
CA ASN A 139 4.43 17.20 -9.78
C ASN A 139 3.72 15.85 -9.60
N ILE A 140 4.06 15.09 -8.57
CA ILE A 140 3.42 13.79 -8.31
C ILE A 140 1.94 13.97 -8.00
N ILE A 141 1.58 14.88 -7.08
CA ILE A 141 0.19 15.15 -6.71
C ILE A 141 -0.63 15.52 -7.97
N CYS A 142 -0.16 16.47 -8.76
CA CYS A 142 -0.87 16.92 -9.94
C CYS A 142 -0.89 15.87 -11.06
N SER A 143 0.15 15.07 -11.21
CA SER A 143 0.18 13.98 -12.20
C SER A 143 -0.85 12.90 -11.86
N VAL A 144 -0.92 12.49 -10.60
CA VAL A 144 -1.93 11.51 -10.15
C VAL A 144 -3.32 12.12 -10.25
N ALA A 145 -3.50 13.40 -9.90
CA ALA A 145 -4.77 14.09 -10.01
C ALA A 145 -5.28 14.18 -11.47
N LYS A 146 -4.38 14.21 -12.45
CA LYS A 146 -4.72 14.22 -13.88
C LYS A 146 -5.04 12.83 -14.42
N MET A 147 -4.52 11.77 -13.80
CA MET A 147 -4.72 10.40 -14.26
C MET A 147 -6.16 9.95 -13.94
N GLN A 148 -6.85 9.41 -14.95
CA GLN A 148 -8.10 8.67 -14.71
C GLN A 148 -7.73 7.33 -14.05
N PRO A 149 -8.43 6.92 -12.99
CA PRO A 149 -8.27 5.57 -12.48
C PRO A 149 -8.60 4.58 -13.60
N ILE A 150 -7.65 3.80 -14.03
CA ILE A 150 -7.91 2.66 -14.90
C ILE A 150 -8.60 1.62 -14.01
N GLU A 151 -9.88 1.34 -14.26
CA GLU A 151 -10.54 0.17 -13.70
C GLU A 151 -9.79 -1.07 -14.22
N ARG A 152 -8.76 -1.43 -13.51
CA ARG A 152 -8.15 -2.75 -13.69
C ARG A 152 -9.11 -3.73 -13.04
N SER A 153 -9.71 -4.60 -13.84
CA SER A 153 -10.25 -5.85 -13.29
C SER A 153 -9.19 -6.40 -12.36
N PRO A 154 -9.51 -6.66 -11.08
CA PRO A 154 -8.52 -7.16 -10.16
C PRO A 154 -7.95 -8.42 -10.77
N ILE A 155 -6.70 -8.37 -11.23
CA ILE A 155 -5.92 -9.59 -11.48
C ILE A 155 -5.85 -10.20 -10.09
N LYS A 156 -6.76 -11.14 -9.83
CA LYS A 156 -6.65 -11.93 -8.61
C LYS A 156 -5.30 -12.61 -8.72
N PRO A 157 -4.30 -12.21 -7.91
CA PRO A 157 -3.04 -12.92 -7.94
C PRO A 157 -3.39 -14.37 -7.68
N HIS A 158 -2.92 -15.27 -8.51
CA HIS A 158 -2.99 -16.70 -8.25
C HIS A 158 -2.06 -16.92 -7.06
N ILE A 159 -2.57 -16.63 -5.88
CA ILE A 159 -1.84 -16.90 -4.64
C ILE A 159 -1.87 -18.42 -4.55
N PHE A 160 -0.76 -19.04 -4.94
CA PHE A 160 -0.52 -20.42 -4.60
C PHE A 160 -0.62 -20.50 -3.07
N LYS A 161 -1.76 -21.00 -2.56
CA LYS A 161 -1.85 -21.32 -1.15
C LYS A 161 -0.70 -22.26 -0.86
N ARG A 162 0.14 -21.93 0.11
CA ARG A 162 1.12 -22.87 0.62
C ARG A 162 0.34 -24.10 1.06
N LEU A 163 0.49 -25.17 0.30
CA LEU A 163 -0.14 -26.44 0.62
C LEU A 163 0.69 -27.12 1.72
N THR A 164 0.04 -27.92 2.53
CA THR A 164 0.71 -28.65 3.61
C THR A 164 1.39 -29.92 3.09
N THR A 165 1.41 -30.12 1.77
CA THR A 165 1.96 -31.32 1.10
C THR A 165 2.72 -30.94 -0.16
N ASP A 166 3.79 -31.67 -0.44
CA ASP A 166 4.57 -31.58 -1.66
C ASP A 166 4.05 -32.51 -2.78
N ASP A 167 2.93 -33.20 -2.57
CA ASP A 167 2.33 -34.06 -3.59
C ASP A 167 1.80 -33.22 -4.76
N ILE A 168 2.47 -33.36 -5.91
CA ILE A 168 2.17 -32.62 -7.14
C ILE A 168 0.72 -32.86 -7.60
N ARG A 169 0.15 -34.05 -7.38
CA ARG A 169 -1.23 -34.37 -7.77
C ARG A 169 -2.21 -33.52 -6.98
N ILE A 170 -1.99 -33.36 -5.69
CA ILE A 170 -2.79 -32.49 -4.82
C ILE A 170 -2.64 -31.03 -5.24
N ASN A 171 -1.41 -30.60 -5.56
CA ASN A 171 -1.14 -29.26 -6.05
C ASN A 171 -1.93 -28.98 -7.34
N MET A 172 -1.93 -29.89 -8.29
CA MET A 172 -2.68 -29.78 -9.54
C MET A 172 -4.19 -29.70 -9.30
N LEU A 173 -4.75 -30.55 -8.47
CA LEU A 173 -6.20 -30.56 -8.17
C LEU A 173 -6.62 -29.25 -7.48
N THR A 174 -5.78 -28.64 -6.65
CA THR A 174 -6.11 -27.38 -5.96
C THR A 174 -6.12 -26.17 -6.88
N THR A 175 -5.64 -26.27 -8.12
CA THR A 175 -5.79 -25.21 -9.14
C THR A 175 -7.23 -25.14 -9.66
N ILE A 176 -8.00 -26.20 -9.51
CA ILE A 176 -9.40 -26.26 -9.94
C ILE A 176 -10.26 -25.47 -8.93
N LYS A 177 -11.06 -24.53 -9.46
CA LYS A 177 -11.93 -23.69 -8.63
C LYS A 177 -12.93 -24.56 -7.86
N GLY A 178 -12.91 -24.45 -6.54
CA GLY A 178 -13.82 -25.23 -5.67
C GLY A 178 -13.19 -26.48 -5.06
N ILE A 179 -11.97 -26.88 -5.48
CA ILE A 179 -11.21 -27.97 -4.87
C ILE A 179 -10.20 -27.37 -3.87
N SER A 180 -10.44 -27.66 -2.58
CA SER A 180 -9.51 -27.35 -1.50
C SER A 180 -8.50 -28.48 -1.33
N GLU A 181 -7.39 -28.23 -0.61
CA GLU A 181 -6.40 -29.27 -0.29
C GLU A 181 -7.04 -30.52 0.38
N LYS A 182 -8.03 -30.31 1.27
CA LYS A 182 -8.79 -31.39 1.91
C LYS A 182 -9.52 -32.26 0.87
N LYS A 183 -10.19 -31.60 -0.10
CA LYS A 183 -10.89 -32.30 -1.17
C LYS A 183 -9.92 -33.02 -2.12
N ALA A 184 -8.81 -32.36 -2.48
CA ALA A 184 -7.77 -32.95 -3.31
C ALA A 184 -7.16 -34.20 -2.66
N LYS A 185 -6.85 -34.18 -1.36
CA LYS A 185 -6.39 -35.35 -0.60
C LYS A 185 -7.42 -36.47 -0.58
N MET A 186 -8.70 -36.14 -0.44
CA MET A 186 -9.80 -37.13 -0.47
C MET A 186 -9.90 -37.79 -1.84
N LEU A 187 -9.83 -36.99 -2.93
CA LEU A 187 -9.88 -37.53 -4.30
C LEU A 187 -8.69 -38.44 -4.58
N ILE A 188 -7.48 -38.04 -4.28
CA ILE A 188 -6.28 -38.88 -4.49
C ILE A 188 -6.32 -40.14 -3.62
N LYS A 189 -6.83 -40.04 -2.40
CA LYS A 189 -7.00 -41.24 -1.53
C LYS A 189 -8.00 -42.20 -2.05
N LYS A 190 -9.10 -41.75 -2.70
CA LYS A 190 -10.15 -42.60 -3.23
C LYS A 190 -9.76 -43.23 -4.57
N TYR A 191 -9.21 -42.44 -5.49
CA TYR A 191 -8.98 -42.84 -6.87
C TYR A 191 -7.52 -43.17 -7.22
N GLY A 192 -6.57 -42.76 -6.39
CA GLY A 192 -5.14 -43.07 -6.57
C GLY A 192 -4.40 -42.19 -7.55
N SER A 193 -4.97 -41.86 -8.70
CA SER A 193 -4.32 -41.03 -9.73
C SER A 193 -5.24 -39.93 -10.30
N LEU A 194 -4.62 -38.93 -10.96
CA LEU A 194 -5.36 -37.87 -11.65
C LEU A 194 -6.14 -38.42 -12.87
N MET A 195 -5.61 -39.42 -13.53
CA MET A 195 -6.29 -40.06 -14.68
C MET A 195 -7.57 -40.76 -14.24
N GLU A 196 -7.51 -41.57 -13.17
CA GLU A 196 -8.69 -42.22 -12.63
C GLU A 196 -9.77 -41.25 -12.15
N ILE A 197 -9.37 -40.09 -11.63
CA ILE A 197 -10.30 -39.00 -11.30
C ILE A 197 -10.93 -38.41 -12.56
N GLY A 198 -10.15 -38.24 -13.65
CA GLY A 198 -10.63 -37.70 -14.92
C GLY A 198 -11.56 -38.66 -15.67
N ASP A 199 -11.39 -39.95 -15.47
CA ASP A 199 -12.21 -41.01 -16.10
C ASP A 199 -13.51 -41.30 -15.29
N CYS A 200 -13.67 -40.73 -14.10
CA CYS A 200 -14.87 -40.92 -13.27
C CYS A 200 -16.10 -40.26 -13.87
N ASP A 201 -17.23 -40.94 -13.75
CA ASP A 201 -18.53 -40.37 -14.10
C ASP A 201 -18.87 -39.20 -13.16
N LYS A 202 -19.38 -38.08 -13.72
CA LYS A 202 -19.80 -36.89 -12.99
C LYS A 202 -20.68 -37.21 -11.77
N LYS A 203 -21.63 -38.17 -11.94
CA LYS A 203 -22.50 -38.57 -10.83
C LYS A 203 -21.73 -39.18 -9.66
N GLU A 204 -20.70 -39.94 -9.95
CA GLU A 204 -19.81 -40.51 -8.92
C GLU A 204 -19.03 -39.43 -8.18
N LEU A 205 -18.46 -38.46 -8.92
CA LEU A 205 -17.76 -37.31 -8.31
C LEU A 205 -18.71 -36.49 -7.44
N CYS A 206 -19.93 -36.19 -7.89
CA CYS A 206 -20.93 -35.46 -7.13
C CYS A 206 -21.43 -36.21 -5.87
N SER A 207 -21.24 -37.52 -5.78
CA SER A 207 -21.56 -38.28 -4.57
C SER A 207 -20.59 -38.03 -3.41
N LEU A 208 -19.47 -37.36 -3.69
CA LEU A 208 -18.45 -37.08 -2.68
C LEU A 208 -18.76 -35.80 -1.92
N GLU A 209 -18.48 -35.83 -0.60
CA GLU A 209 -18.73 -34.71 0.28
C GLU A 209 -18.04 -33.40 -0.23
N GLY A 210 -18.85 -32.41 -0.50
CA GLY A 210 -18.41 -31.08 -0.91
C GLY A 210 -18.03 -30.92 -2.39
N ILE A 211 -18.23 -31.95 -3.24
CA ILE A 211 -18.10 -31.85 -4.69
C ILE A 211 -19.51 -31.72 -5.27
N GLY A 212 -19.82 -30.59 -5.87
CA GLY A 212 -21.08 -30.33 -6.56
C GLY A 212 -20.89 -30.26 -8.08
N ASP A 213 -22.00 -30.15 -8.81
CA ASP A 213 -22.03 -30.15 -10.29
C ASP A 213 -20.98 -29.24 -10.94
N LYS A 214 -20.81 -28.01 -10.42
CA LYS A 214 -19.84 -27.02 -10.93
C LYS A 214 -18.37 -27.38 -10.67
N THR A 215 -18.11 -28.36 -9.83
CA THR A 215 -16.73 -28.78 -9.48
C THR A 215 -16.41 -30.11 -10.14
N ALA A 216 -17.43 -30.87 -10.50
CA ALA A 216 -17.32 -32.14 -11.18
C ALA A 216 -17.32 -31.99 -12.73
N ASP A 217 -17.73 -30.85 -13.26
CA ASP A 217 -17.54 -30.43 -14.66
C ASP A 217 -16.10 -29.99 -14.90
#